data_5745a40d1c6506cedbb6338e17092767
#
_entry.id   5745a40d1c6506cedbb6338e17092767
#
_cell.length_a   1.000
_cell.length_b   1.000
_cell.length_c   1.000
_cell.angle_alpha   90.00
_cell.angle_beta   90.00
_cell.angle_gamma   90.00
#
_symmetry.space_group_name_H-M   'P 1'
#
loop_
_entity.id
_entity.type
_entity.pdbx_description
1 polymer ?
#
loop_
_entity_poly.entity_id
_entity_poly.type
_entity_poly.pdbx_seq_one_letter_code
_entity_poly.pdbx_strand_id
1 'polypeptide(L)'
;MTWEPEVLEIQRRIELAKEMGGADNVVRQHDGGKLTVRERIAGLVDPGTFAETGALAGKAEYDDQGNLAAFRPANFVAGFAKIDGRRVVVGGDDFTVRGGAADASIGGKQVYAEKMARELRMPIIRLVDGTGGGGSVRTQGNQGHTYIPANPGWDTIVEMMSEVPVIAAAMGSVAGLGAARVVTAHWSIMVKDTSQVFVAGPPVVAAGMNETVTKEDLGGWEIHYRNGVVDNLAETEEDAFRQIRQFLSYLPSNVWEQPARAAPTDDPNRREESLLSAVPKNRRRPYKVRQILGAVLDTDSFFEIGAGWGQSLVAGFGRLDGFPVGVIANDPYFYGGGLTADGSEKMARFIDLCDTFHLPCVNFLAQPA
;
A
#
# COMPACT_ATOMS: atom_id res chain seq x y z
N MET A 1 6.66 -49.20 -3.83
CA MET A 1 7.11 -47.90 -3.21
C MET A 1 6.06 -46.88 -3.57
N THR A 2 5.56 -46.14 -2.58
CA THR A 2 4.60 -45.05 -2.78
C THR A 2 5.30 -43.72 -2.40
N TRP A 3 4.87 -42.63 -2.97
CA TRP A 3 5.32 -41.27 -2.62
C TRP A 3 4.54 -40.66 -1.44
N GLU A 4 3.78 -41.48 -0.70
CA GLU A 4 2.93 -41.03 0.40
C GLU A 4 3.68 -40.34 1.53
N PRO A 5 4.86 -40.84 1.98
CA PRO A 5 5.64 -40.17 3.02
C PRO A 5 6.10 -38.78 2.62
N GLU A 6 6.55 -38.58 1.39
CA GLU A 6 7.01 -37.30 0.88
C GLU A 6 5.84 -36.31 0.74
N VAL A 7 4.68 -36.78 0.31
CA VAL A 7 3.46 -35.96 0.24
C VAL A 7 3.03 -35.50 1.63
N LEU A 8 3.06 -36.40 2.62
CA LEU A 8 2.74 -36.07 4.00
C LEU A 8 3.75 -35.07 4.60
N GLU A 9 5.04 -35.20 4.28
CA GLU A 9 6.04 -34.23 4.72
C GLU A 9 5.79 -32.84 4.10
N ILE A 10 5.47 -32.75 2.83
CA ILE A 10 5.12 -31.49 2.17
C ILE A 10 3.90 -30.84 2.83
N GLN A 11 2.87 -31.62 3.12
CA GLN A 11 1.66 -31.13 3.80
C GLN A 11 2.01 -30.62 5.21
N ARG A 12 2.82 -31.36 5.96
CA ARG A 12 3.29 -30.93 7.28
C ARG A 12 4.06 -29.62 7.23
N ARG A 13 4.94 -29.42 6.24
CA ARG A 13 5.67 -28.15 6.05
C ARG A 13 4.75 -26.99 5.76
N ILE A 14 3.70 -27.20 4.95
CA ILE A 14 2.69 -26.20 4.65
C ILE A 14 1.95 -25.78 5.94
N GLU A 15 1.56 -26.74 6.78
CA GLU A 15 0.90 -26.44 8.04
C GLU A 15 1.83 -25.69 9.01
N LEU A 16 3.09 -26.14 9.15
CA LEU A 16 4.09 -25.43 9.95
C LEU A 16 4.36 -24.01 9.45
N ALA A 17 4.32 -23.79 8.13
CA ALA A 17 4.45 -22.45 7.55
C ALA A 17 3.30 -21.51 7.93
N LYS A 18 2.11 -22.06 8.19
CA LYS A 18 0.94 -21.27 8.65
C LYS A 18 1.06 -20.82 10.10
N GLU A 19 1.90 -21.48 10.90
CA GLU A 19 2.19 -21.06 12.27
C GLU A 19 3.01 -19.76 12.35
N MET A 20 3.55 -19.29 11.19
CA MET A 20 4.30 -18.04 11.08
C MET A 20 5.48 -17.98 12.07
N GLY A 21 5.56 -16.94 12.90
CA GLY A 21 6.57 -16.81 13.96
C GLY A 21 6.24 -17.55 15.26
N GLY A 22 5.17 -18.35 15.28
CA GLY A 22 4.68 -19.10 16.43
C GLY A 22 3.67 -18.31 17.27
N ALA A 23 2.91 -19.03 18.10
CA ALA A 23 1.76 -18.50 18.85
C ALA A 23 2.09 -17.24 19.68
N ASP A 24 3.21 -17.22 20.40
CA ASP A 24 3.59 -16.06 21.24
C ASP A 24 3.83 -14.79 20.44
N ASN A 25 4.41 -14.90 19.22
CA ASN A 25 4.65 -13.77 18.37
C ASN A 25 3.36 -13.30 17.67
N VAL A 26 2.44 -14.22 17.38
CA VAL A 26 1.10 -13.88 16.87
C VAL A 26 0.30 -13.12 17.93
N VAL A 27 0.28 -13.61 19.18
CA VAL A 27 -0.35 -12.88 20.31
C VAL A 27 0.25 -11.48 20.46
N ARG A 28 1.59 -11.35 20.44
CA ARG A 28 2.24 -10.03 20.52
C ARG A 28 1.86 -9.09 19.37
N GLN A 29 1.64 -9.63 18.17
CA GLN A 29 1.18 -8.85 17.02
C GLN A 29 -0.23 -8.29 17.27
N HIS A 30 -1.14 -9.14 17.77
CA HIS A 30 -2.50 -8.75 18.12
C HIS A 30 -2.55 -7.78 19.32
N ASP A 31 -1.75 -8.00 20.35
CA ASP A 31 -1.64 -7.06 21.50
C ASP A 31 -1.15 -5.67 21.06
N GLY A 32 -0.40 -5.60 19.96
CA GLY A 32 0.01 -4.36 19.30
C GLY A 32 -1.08 -3.73 18.43
N GLY A 33 -2.31 -4.24 18.44
CA GLY A 33 -3.43 -3.73 17.65
C GLY A 33 -3.33 -4.02 16.15
N LYS A 34 -2.55 -5.04 15.74
CA LYS A 34 -2.28 -5.36 14.34
C LYS A 34 -2.70 -6.77 13.99
N LEU A 35 -3.21 -6.94 12.78
CA LEU A 35 -3.44 -8.25 12.18
C LEU A 35 -2.12 -8.92 11.75
N THR A 36 -2.11 -10.23 11.66
CA THR A 36 -1.03 -10.98 11.01
C THR A 36 -1.09 -10.79 9.50
N VAL A 37 0.01 -11.08 8.79
CA VAL A 37 0.04 -10.98 7.32
C VAL A 37 -1.03 -11.87 6.66
N ARG A 38 -1.32 -13.04 7.23
CA ARG A 38 -2.34 -13.96 6.67
C ARG A 38 -3.74 -13.44 6.88
N GLU A 39 -4.03 -12.85 8.03
CA GLU A 39 -5.31 -12.18 8.31
C GLU A 39 -5.52 -10.94 7.43
N ARG A 40 -4.45 -10.15 7.24
CA ARG A 40 -4.47 -8.99 6.31
C ARG A 40 -4.81 -9.41 4.89
N ILE A 41 -4.14 -10.45 4.37
CA ILE A 41 -4.43 -10.98 3.05
C ILE A 41 -5.87 -11.49 2.97
N ALA A 42 -6.31 -12.28 3.97
CA ALA A 42 -7.68 -12.81 4.00
C ALA A 42 -8.76 -11.71 4.08
N GLY A 43 -8.50 -10.61 4.81
CA GLY A 43 -9.40 -9.46 4.91
C GLY A 43 -9.44 -8.59 3.64
N LEU A 44 -8.33 -8.57 2.90
CA LEU A 44 -8.22 -7.75 1.69
C LEU A 44 -8.83 -8.42 0.46
N VAL A 45 -8.62 -9.72 0.26
CA VAL A 45 -8.96 -10.42 -1.00
C VAL A 45 -10.34 -11.08 -0.94
N ASP A 46 -10.85 -11.46 -2.09
CA ASP A 46 -12.11 -12.20 -2.17
C ASP A 46 -11.94 -13.58 -1.50
N PRO A 47 -12.90 -14.03 -0.68
CA PRO A 47 -12.78 -15.27 0.08
C PRO A 47 -12.46 -16.48 -0.80
N GLY A 48 -11.46 -17.27 -0.39
CA GLY A 48 -11.06 -18.50 -1.06
C GLY A 48 -10.29 -18.31 -2.37
N THR A 49 -9.92 -17.09 -2.73
CA THR A 49 -9.20 -16.83 -3.99
C THR A 49 -7.69 -16.74 -3.84
N PHE A 50 -7.15 -16.68 -2.61
CA PHE A 50 -5.72 -16.59 -2.40
C PHE A 50 -5.02 -17.92 -2.66
N ALA A 51 -4.11 -17.90 -3.62
CA ALA A 51 -3.22 -19.02 -3.95
C ALA A 51 -1.77 -18.62 -3.61
N GLU A 52 -1.26 -19.07 -2.46
CA GLU A 52 0.08 -18.73 -1.99
C GLU A 52 1.14 -19.32 -2.92
N THR A 53 2.11 -18.49 -3.33
CA THR A 53 3.29 -18.90 -4.07
C THR A 53 4.48 -19.03 -3.13
N GLY A 54 5.18 -20.18 -3.19
CA GLY A 54 6.33 -20.43 -2.33
C GLY A 54 5.98 -20.65 -0.85
N ALA A 55 4.87 -21.32 -0.56
CA ALA A 55 4.48 -21.70 0.80
C ALA A 55 5.54 -22.53 1.53
N LEU A 56 6.36 -23.29 0.78
CA LEU A 56 7.47 -24.09 1.30
C LEU A 56 8.79 -23.32 1.41
N ALA A 57 8.82 -22.01 1.08
CA ALA A 57 10.02 -21.21 1.27
C ALA A 57 10.28 -21.01 2.77
N GLY A 58 11.41 -21.55 3.24
CA GLY A 58 11.77 -21.53 4.66
C GLY A 58 13.04 -22.32 4.92
N LYS A 59 13.36 -22.49 6.19
CA LYS A 59 14.48 -23.32 6.68
C LYS A 59 13.94 -24.52 7.43
N ALA A 60 14.21 -25.71 6.91
CA ALA A 60 13.92 -26.97 7.59
C ALA A 60 15.09 -27.36 8.47
N GLU A 61 14.79 -27.89 9.66
CA GLU A 61 15.74 -28.52 10.57
C GLU A 61 15.36 -30.00 10.72
N TYR A 62 16.33 -30.89 10.65
CA TYR A 62 16.12 -32.33 10.72
C TYR A 62 16.81 -32.88 11.96
N ASP A 63 16.21 -33.93 12.53
CA ASP A 63 16.83 -34.73 13.61
C ASP A 63 17.92 -35.66 13.07
N ASP A 64 18.62 -36.34 13.97
CA ASP A 64 19.71 -37.29 13.64
C ASP A 64 19.21 -38.48 12.81
N GLN A 65 17.90 -38.72 12.75
CA GLN A 65 17.25 -39.79 12.00
C GLN A 65 16.76 -39.32 10.61
N GLY A 66 16.94 -38.03 10.31
CA GLY A 66 16.51 -37.42 9.04
C GLY A 66 15.03 -37.04 8.99
N ASN A 67 14.31 -37.02 10.12
CA ASN A 67 12.94 -36.55 10.18
C ASN A 67 12.90 -35.04 10.36
N LEU A 68 11.85 -34.40 9.80
CA LEU A 68 11.61 -32.95 9.95
C LEU A 68 11.32 -32.65 11.43
N ALA A 69 12.27 -32.01 12.11
CA ALA A 69 12.17 -31.59 13.52
C ALA A 69 11.52 -30.21 13.65
N ALA A 70 11.89 -29.25 12.78
CA ALA A 70 11.31 -27.91 12.77
C ALA A 70 11.32 -27.31 11.35
N PHE A 71 10.39 -26.38 11.13
CA PHE A 71 10.34 -25.58 9.90
C PHE A 71 10.10 -24.12 10.24
N ARG A 72 11.01 -23.25 9.82
CA ARG A 72 10.86 -21.80 9.97
C ARG A 72 10.52 -21.19 8.62
N PRO A 73 9.30 -20.64 8.43
CA PRO A 73 8.91 -20.06 7.14
C PRO A 73 9.69 -18.78 6.83
N ALA A 74 9.68 -18.39 5.56
CA ALA A 74 10.08 -17.07 5.15
C ALA A 74 9.15 -16.01 5.78
N ASN A 75 9.71 -14.85 6.09
CA ASN A 75 8.96 -13.72 6.66
C ASN A 75 8.24 -12.89 5.59
N PHE A 76 7.83 -13.50 4.50
CA PHE A 76 7.08 -12.87 3.42
C PHE A 76 6.08 -13.86 2.83
N VAL A 77 4.80 -13.46 2.79
CA VAL A 77 3.70 -14.23 2.21
C VAL A 77 3.23 -13.52 0.95
N ALA A 78 3.21 -14.22 -0.18
CA ALA A 78 2.73 -13.65 -1.43
C ALA A 78 2.06 -14.71 -2.31
N GLY A 79 1.22 -14.25 -3.21
CA GLY A 79 0.53 -15.12 -4.18
C GLY A 79 -0.46 -14.36 -5.03
N PHE A 80 -1.24 -15.13 -5.77
CA PHE A 80 -2.35 -14.65 -6.57
C PHE A 80 -3.62 -14.57 -5.74
N ALA A 81 -4.45 -13.60 -6.05
CA ALA A 81 -5.77 -13.47 -5.45
C ALA A 81 -6.74 -12.77 -6.42
N LYS A 82 -7.97 -12.59 -5.96
CA LYS A 82 -8.92 -11.67 -6.58
C LYS A 82 -9.33 -10.59 -5.57
N ILE A 83 -9.54 -9.40 -6.07
CA ILE A 83 -10.18 -8.28 -5.37
C ILE A 83 -11.32 -7.80 -6.24
N ASP A 84 -12.56 -7.95 -5.76
CA ASP A 84 -13.80 -7.65 -6.49
C ASP A 84 -13.82 -8.33 -7.89
N GLY A 85 -13.40 -9.61 -7.94
CA GLY A 85 -13.29 -10.42 -9.14
C GLY A 85 -12.03 -10.16 -9.99
N ARG A 86 -11.29 -9.09 -9.78
CA ARG A 86 -10.07 -8.73 -10.52
C ARG A 86 -8.87 -9.53 -10.01
N ARG A 87 -8.10 -10.10 -10.90
CA ARG A 87 -6.85 -10.80 -10.56
C ARG A 87 -5.79 -9.81 -10.13
N VAL A 88 -5.14 -10.11 -9.01
CA VAL A 88 -4.06 -9.30 -8.43
C VAL A 88 -2.95 -10.19 -7.90
N VAL A 89 -1.76 -9.62 -7.74
CA VAL A 89 -0.71 -10.16 -6.88
C VAL A 89 -0.79 -9.43 -5.54
N VAL A 90 -0.79 -10.17 -4.45
CA VAL A 90 -0.69 -9.59 -3.10
C VAL A 90 0.52 -10.16 -2.39
N GLY A 91 1.27 -9.31 -1.71
CA GLY A 91 2.42 -9.72 -0.90
C GLY A 91 2.52 -8.89 0.37
N GLY A 92 2.89 -9.53 1.47
CA GLY A 92 3.03 -8.85 2.75
C GLY A 92 4.17 -9.41 3.60
N ASP A 93 4.76 -8.55 4.41
CA ASP A 93 5.79 -8.92 5.36
C ASP A 93 5.16 -9.57 6.59
N ASP A 94 5.74 -10.70 7.03
CA ASP A 94 5.37 -11.36 8.27
C ASP A 94 6.23 -10.82 9.42
N PHE A 95 5.69 -9.87 10.15
CA PHE A 95 6.39 -9.26 11.28
C PHE A 95 6.59 -10.24 12.45
N THR A 96 5.79 -11.29 12.54
CA THR A 96 5.93 -12.31 13.59
C THR A 96 7.21 -13.12 13.45
N VAL A 97 7.77 -13.21 12.22
CA VAL A 97 9.05 -13.84 11.94
C VAL A 97 10.16 -12.78 11.95
N ARG A 98 10.86 -12.67 13.08
CA ARG A 98 12.01 -11.78 13.30
C ARG A 98 11.74 -10.30 12.98
N GLY A 99 10.51 -9.81 13.23
CA GLY A 99 10.13 -8.42 13.00
C GLY A 99 10.18 -7.99 11.54
N GLY A 100 9.92 -8.89 10.61
CA GLY A 100 9.98 -8.59 9.16
C GLY A 100 11.38 -8.24 8.65
N ALA A 101 12.45 -8.62 9.39
CA ALA A 101 13.82 -8.28 9.02
C ALA A 101 14.25 -8.96 7.72
N ALA A 102 14.92 -8.22 6.83
CA ALA A 102 15.34 -8.73 5.52
C ALA A 102 16.27 -9.96 5.60
N ASP A 103 17.05 -10.08 6.67
CA ASP A 103 17.95 -11.23 6.92
C ASP A 103 17.23 -12.51 7.32
N ALA A 104 15.94 -12.43 7.66
CA ALA A 104 15.09 -13.59 7.89
C ALA A 104 14.35 -14.05 6.63
N SER A 105 14.34 -13.22 5.59
CA SER A 105 13.71 -13.52 4.33
C SER A 105 14.45 -14.63 3.58
N ILE A 106 13.71 -15.46 2.88
CA ILE A 106 14.27 -16.29 1.81
C ILE A 106 14.52 -15.37 0.63
N GLY A 107 15.78 -15.21 0.26
CA GLY A 107 16.20 -14.34 -0.84
C GLY A 107 15.39 -14.60 -2.10
N GLY A 108 14.85 -13.54 -2.68
CA GLY A 108 14.11 -13.58 -3.93
C GLY A 108 12.60 -13.75 -3.82
N LYS A 109 12.00 -14.21 -2.68
CA LYS A 109 10.52 -14.38 -2.61
C LYS A 109 9.78 -13.05 -2.81
N GLN A 110 10.28 -11.97 -2.22
CA GLN A 110 9.73 -10.63 -2.36
C GLN A 110 9.87 -10.12 -3.82
N VAL A 111 11.08 -10.25 -4.38
CA VAL A 111 11.37 -9.87 -5.78
C VAL A 111 10.57 -10.71 -6.76
N TYR A 112 10.33 -11.99 -6.44
CA TYR A 112 9.52 -12.88 -7.28
C TYR A 112 8.07 -12.42 -7.38
N ALA A 113 7.48 -11.90 -6.29
CA ALA A 113 6.13 -11.35 -6.31
C ALA A 113 6.03 -10.13 -7.25
N GLU A 114 7.04 -9.25 -7.23
CA GLU A 114 7.12 -8.09 -8.13
C GLU A 114 7.25 -8.54 -9.61
N LYS A 115 8.14 -9.49 -9.90
CA LYS A 115 8.29 -10.05 -11.25
C LYS A 115 7.01 -10.72 -11.75
N MET A 116 6.36 -11.47 -10.88
CA MET A 116 5.10 -12.15 -11.19
C MET A 116 3.99 -11.16 -11.55
N ALA A 117 3.88 -10.05 -10.82
CA ALA A 117 2.91 -9.00 -11.12
C ALA A 117 3.15 -8.39 -12.51
N ARG A 118 4.41 -8.06 -12.81
CA ARG A 118 4.82 -7.50 -14.09
C ARG A 118 4.60 -8.47 -15.25
N GLU A 119 5.15 -9.69 -15.15
CA GLU A 119 5.07 -10.70 -16.21
C GLU A 119 3.63 -11.09 -16.57
N LEU A 120 2.77 -11.12 -15.56
CA LEU A 120 1.35 -11.48 -15.73
C LEU A 120 0.43 -10.25 -15.90
N ARG A 121 1.01 -9.05 -15.92
CA ARG A 121 0.29 -7.78 -16.12
C ARG A 121 -0.86 -7.60 -15.14
N MET A 122 -0.58 -7.85 -13.85
CA MET A 122 -1.55 -7.76 -12.76
C MET A 122 -1.19 -6.64 -11.80
N PRO A 123 -2.18 -5.94 -11.23
CA PRO A 123 -1.92 -5.03 -10.10
C PRO A 123 -1.23 -5.76 -8.97
N ILE A 124 -0.36 -5.04 -8.25
CA ILE A 124 0.28 -5.56 -7.04
C ILE A 124 -0.10 -4.72 -5.83
N ILE A 125 -0.45 -5.42 -4.73
CA ILE A 125 -0.68 -4.82 -3.43
C ILE A 125 0.43 -5.27 -2.48
N ARG A 126 1.12 -4.29 -1.90
CA ARG A 126 2.19 -4.47 -0.92
C ARG A 126 1.66 -4.15 0.47
N LEU A 127 1.58 -5.14 1.35
CA LEU A 127 1.23 -4.97 2.77
C LEU A 127 2.55 -4.96 3.56
N VAL A 128 3.11 -3.77 3.79
CA VAL A 128 4.47 -3.61 4.29
C VAL A 128 4.45 -3.47 5.81
N ASP A 129 5.13 -4.39 6.51
CA ASP A 129 5.30 -4.37 7.98
C ASP A 129 6.67 -4.95 8.34
N GLY A 130 7.73 -4.13 8.24
CA GLY A 130 9.07 -4.59 8.56
C GLY A 130 10.19 -3.71 8.07
N THR A 131 11.41 -4.13 8.38
CA THR A 131 12.62 -3.32 8.10
C THR A 131 13.15 -3.44 6.68
N GLY A 132 12.62 -4.32 5.84
CA GLY A 132 12.87 -4.38 4.39
C GLY A 132 14.32 -4.45 3.90
N GLY A 133 15.29 -4.16 4.73
CA GLY A 133 16.72 -4.16 4.38
C GLY A 133 17.57 -3.56 5.49
N GLY A 134 18.79 -4.04 5.59
CA GLY A 134 19.73 -3.72 6.64
C GLY A 134 19.94 -4.91 7.58
N GLY A 135 21.18 -5.23 7.85
CA GLY A 135 21.52 -6.29 8.81
C GLY A 135 21.03 -5.93 10.20
N SER A 136 20.41 -6.87 10.90
CA SER A 136 20.16 -6.70 12.32
C SER A 136 21.50 -6.60 13.08
N VAL A 137 21.52 -5.92 14.21
CA VAL A 137 22.70 -5.86 15.09
C VAL A 137 23.23 -7.25 15.37
N ARG A 138 22.36 -8.25 15.53
CA ARG A 138 22.73 -9.64 15.73
C ARG A 138 23.44 -10.24 14.51
N THR A 139 22.95 -9.95 13.30
CA THR A 139 23.59 -10.41 12.07
C THR A 139 24.96 -9.78 11.89
N GLN A 140 25.08 -8.47 12.14
CA GLN A 140 26.36 -7.76 12.12
C GLN A 140 27.35 -8.32 13.16
N GLY A 141 26.88 -8.60 14.38
CA GLY A 141 27.70 -9.21 15.41
C GLY A 141 28.22 -10.60 15.03
N ASN A 142 27.42 -11.41 14.33
CA ASN A 142 27.81 -12.72 13.87
C ASN A 142 28.77 -12.69 12.67
N GLN A 143 28.63 -11.70 11.78
CA GLN A 143 29.45 -11.55 10.57
C GLN A 143 30.72 -10.73 10.81
N GLY A 144 30.75 -9.91 11.86
CA GLY A 144 31.88 -9.03 12.19
C GLY A 144 32.03 -7.81 11.29
N HIS A 145 31.08 -7.57 10.39
CA HIS A 145 31.06 -6.39 9.49
C HIS A 145 29.63 -6.00 9.11
N THR A 146 29.47 -4.74 8.71
CA THR A 146 28.24 -4.25 8.10
C THR A 146 28.23 -4.51 6.60
N TYR A 147 27.05 -4.66 6.01
CA TYR A 147 26.86 -4.77 4.58
C TYR A 147 25.63 -4.00 4.13
N ILE A 148 25.67 -3.54 2.89
CA ILE A 148 24.49 -3.02 2.20
C ILE A 148 23.92 -4.17 1.38
N PRO A 149 22.71 -4.65 1.67
CA PRO A 149 22.12 -5.74 0.91
C PRO A 149 21.98 -5.35 -0.58
N ALA A 150 22.36 -6.23 -1.47
CA ALA A 150 22.00 -6.07 -2.87
C ALA A 150 20.49 -6.19 -3.03
N ASN A 151 19.89 -5.31 -3.82
CA ASN A 151 18.48 -5.40 -4.18
C ASN A 151 18.33 -5.61 -5.69
N PRO A 152 18.45 -6.85 -6.17
CA PRO A 152 18.43 -7.18 -7.59
C PRO A 152 17.08 -6.99 -8.28
N GLY A 153 16.05 -6.58 -7.53
CA GLY A 153 14.70 -6.40 -8.05
C GLY A 153 14.28 -4.95 -8.25
N TRP A 154 15.17 -3.96 -8.01
CA TRP A 154 14.81 -2.56 -8.20
C TRP A 154 14.51 -2.17 -9.64
N ASP A 155 15.20 -2.71 -10.61
CA ASP A 155 14.89 -2.59 -12.02
C ASP A 155 13.45 -2.99 -12.32
N THR A 156 13.04 -4.18 -11.87
CA THR A 156 11.66 -4.66 -12.00
C THR A 156 10.64 -3.74 -11.32
N ILE A 157 10.96 -3.23 -10.11
CA ILE A 157 10.08 -2.31 -9.36
C ILE A 157 9.87 -1.01 -10.15
N VAL A 158 10.93 -0.44 -10.71
CA VAL A 158 10.84 0.81 -11.48
C VAL A 158 10.08 0.60 -12.80
N GLU A 159 10.43 -0.44 -13.54
CA GLU A 159 9.77 -0.75 -14.82
C GLU A 159 8.28 -1.06 -14.65
N MET A 160 7.91 -1.77 -13.56
CA MET A 160 6.53 -2.11 -13.24
C MET A 160 5.66 -0.86 -12.98
N MET A 161 6.24 0.24 -12.49
CA MET A 161 5.52 1.51 -12.28
C MET A 161 4.95 2.10 -13.59
N SER A 162 5.46 1.73 -14.75
CA SER A 162 4.91 2.14 -16.04
C SER A 162 3.97 1.13 -16.68
N GLU A 163 3.69 -0.01 -16.01
CA GLU A 163 2.99 -1.12 -16.64
C GLU A 163 1.73 -1.57 -15.89
N VAL A 164 1.77 -1.62 -14.55
CA VAL A 164 0.66 -2.13 -13.73
C VAL A 164 0.43 -1.25 -12.50
N PRO A 165 -0.81 -1.19 -11.96
CA PRO A 165 -1.08 -0.49 -10.72
C PRO A 165 -0.28 -1.10 -9.55
N VAL A 166 0.45 -0.24 -8.85
CA VAL A 166 1.23 -0.58 -7.65
C VAL A 166 0.65 0.16 -6.46
N ILE A 167 0.15 -0.59 -5.49
CA ILE A 167 -0.44 -0.07 -4.26
C ILE A 167 0.41 -0.52 -3.08
N ALA A 168 0.67 0.37 -2.14
CA ALA A 168 1.41 0.05 -0.94
C ALA A 168 0.68 0.53 0.33
N ALA A 169 0.58 -0.35 1.31
CA ALA A 169 0.04 -0.03 2.62
C ALA A 169 1.12 -0.25 3.69
N ALA A 170 1.43 0.81 4.44
CA ALA A 170 2.24 0.69 5.64
C ALA A 170 1.34 0.20 6.78
N MET A 171 1.60 -1.05 7.23
CA MET A 171 0.76 -1.78 8.19
C MET A 171 1.41 -1.89 9.57
N GLY A 172 2.60 -1.31 9.73
CA GLY A 172 3.35 -1.30 10.98
C GLY A 172 4.58 -0.42 10.88
N SER A 173 5.61 -0.68 11.69
CA SER A 173 6.86 0.08 11.64
C SER A 173 7.69 -0.32 10.42
N VAL A 174 7.73 0.53 9.41
CA VAL A 174 8.39 0.28 8.13
C VAL A 174 9.68 1.08 8.04
N ALA A 175 10.80 0.40 7.79
CA ALA A 175 12.13 1.02 7.74
C ALA A 175 12.94 0.64 6.49
N GLY A 176 13.85 1.52 6.10
CA GLY A 176 14.84 1.25 5.05
C GLY A 176 14.21 0.90 3.70
N LEU A 177 14.55 -0.26 3.14
CA LEU A 177 13.98 -0.73 1.87
C LEU A 177 12.47 -0.97 1.94
N GLY A 178 11.91 -1.28 3.12
CA GLY A 178 10.47 -1.33 3.33
C GLY A 178 9.83 0.04 3.08
N ALA A 179 10.41 1.11 3.65
CA ALA A 179 9.95 2.48 3.42
C ALA A 179 10.05 2.85 1.92
N ALA A 180 11.16 2.51 1.27
CA ALA A 180 11.31 2.73 -0.16
C ALA A 180 10.21 2.02 -0.99
N ARG A 181 9.81 0.81 -0.60
CA ARG A 181 8.70 0.07 -1.25
C ARG A 181 7.32 0.70 -1.02
N VAL A 182 7.14 1.39 0.11
CA VAL A 182 5.89 2.14 0.35
C VAL A 182 5.82 3.35 -0.56
N VAL A 183 6.88 4.13 -0.66
CA VAL A 183 6.86 5.38 -1.43
C VAL A 183 7.02 5.16 -2.94
N THR A 184 7.54 3.99 -3.38
CA THR A 184 7.58 3.61 -4.80
C THR A 184 6.28 2.88 -5.17
N ALA A 185 5.19 3.60 -5.14
CA ALA A 185 3.85 3.12 -5.46
C ALA A 185 3.06 4.23 -6.16
N HIS A 186 2.03 3.87 -6.92
CA HIS A 186 1.11 4.82 -7.53
C HIS A 186 0.18 5.46 -6.49
N TRP A 187 -0.07 4.74 -5.42
CA TRP A 187 -0.84 5.21 -4.28
C TRP A 187 -0.41 4.46 -3.03
N SER A 188 -0.25 5.19 -1.95
CA SER A 188 0.19 4.68 -0.66
C SER A 188 -0.73 5.09 0.47
N ILE A 189 -0.86 4.21 1.47
CA ILE A 189 -1.71 4.43 2.65
C ILE A 189 -0.98 4.01 3.92
N MET A 190 -1.19 4.75 5.00
CA MET A 190 -0.76 4.38 6.36
C MET A 190 -1.97 4.05 7.23
N VAL A 191 -1.80 3.06 8.11
CA VAL A 191 -2.77 2.82 9.19
C VAL A 191 -2.38 3.68 10.38
N LYS A 192 -3.32 4.48 10.84
CA LYS A 192 -3.13 5.45 11.93
C LYS A 192 -2.72 4.75 13.22
N ASP A 193 -1.86 5.38 13.98
CA ASP A 193 -1.37 4.97 15.32
C ASP A 193 -0.62 3.63 15.39
N THR A 194 -0.70 2.77 14.37
CA THR A 194 -0.02 1.47 14.34
C THR A 194 1.11 1.40 13.33
N SER A 195 1.17 2.32 12.37
CA SER A 195 2.20 2.33 11.33
C SER A 195 3.09 3.57 11.37
N GLN A 196 4.36 3.38 11.04
CA GLN A 196 5.33 4.45 10.86
C GLN A 196 6.22 4.14 9.65
N VAL A 197 6.70 5.18 8.98
CA VAL A 197 7.60 5.06 7.82
C VAL A 197 8.86 5.89 8.09
N PHE A 198 10.04 5.29 8.03
CA PHE A 198 11.30 5.99 8.24
C PHE A 198 12.46 5.28 7.54
N VAL A 199 13.52 6.03 7.24
CA VAL A 199 14.74 5.47 6.65
C VAL A 199 15.43 4.54 7.65
N ALA A 200 15.51 4.96 8.92
CA ALA A 200 16.13 4.20 10.01
C ALA A 200 15.33 4.43 11.30
N GLY A 201 15.15 3.39 12.09
CA GLY A 201 14.37 3.46 13.33
C GLY A 201 15.08 4.20 14.47
N PRO A 202 14.35 4.52 15.57
CA PRO A 202 14.87 5.29 16.70
C PRO A 202 16.20 4.81 17.28
N PRO A 203 16.49 3.49 17.39
CA PRO A 203 17.79 3.03 17.89
C PRO A 203 18.98 3.45 17.00
N VAL A 204 18.78 3.54 15.70
CA VAL A 204 19.81 3.98 14.75
C VAL A 204 20.02 5.49 14.85
N VAL A 205 18.93 6.25 15.01
CA VAL A 205 18.99 7.71 15.24
C VAL A 205 19.73 8.01 16.54
N ALA A 206 19.40 7.28 17.62
CA ALA A 206 20.06 7.45 18.91
C ALA A 206 21.58 7.16 18.81
N ALA A 207 21.97 6.10 18.10
CA ALA A 207 23.37 5.74 17.94
C ALA A 207 24.15 6.70 17.01
N GLY A 208 23.50 7.19 15.94
CA GLY A 208 24.15 8.02 14.93
C GLY A 208 24.13 9.51 15.20
N MET A 209 23.06 10.02 15.83
CA MET A 209 22.83 11.45 16.04
C MET A 209 22.81 11.84 17.53
N ASN A 210 22.90 10.85 18.44
CA ASN A 210 22.77 11.05 19.89
C ASN A 210 21.46 11.74 20.29
N GLU A 211 20.37 11.44 19.56
CA GLU A 211 19.03 11.96 19.80
C GLU A 211 18.08 10.83 20.19
N THR A 212 17.24 11.08 21.19
CA THR A 212 16.18 10.13 21.58
C THR A 212 14.86 10.63 20.99
N VAL A 213 14.30 9.84 20.07
CA VAL A 213 13.04 10.14 19.39
C VAL A 213 12.10 8.94 19.52
N THR A 214 10.78 9.20 19.53
CA THR A 214 9.79 8.13 19.43
C THR A 214 9.61 7.72 17.96
N LYS A 215 8.96 6.59 17.73
CA LYS A 215 8.61 6.16 16.36
C LYS A 215 7.66 7.15 15.69
N GLU A 216 6.70 7.68 16.46
CA GLU A 216 5.72 8.64 15.98
C GLU A 216 6.37 9.97 15.61
N ASP A 217 7.25 10.49 16.45
CA ASP A 217 7.98 11.75 16.18
C ASP A 217 8.93 11.61 14.98
N LEU A 218 9.41 10.39 14.70
CA LEU A 218 10.35 10.14 13.61
C LEU A 218 9.65 9.89 12.27
N GLY A 219 8.53 9.20 12.26
CA GLY A 219 7.88 8.79 11.02
C GLY A 219 6.42 8.39 11.16
N GLY A 220 5.70 8.98 12.11
CA GLY A 220 4.28 8.75 12.30
C GLY A 220 3.41 9.39 11.21
N TRP A 221 2.13 9.07 11.24
CA TRP A 221 1.16 9.51 10.23
C TRP A 221 1.01 11.03 10.15
N GLU A 222 1.11 11.76 11.27
CA GLU A 222 0.99 13.22 11.27
C GLU A 222 2.07 13.91 10.43
N ILE A 223 3.24 13.30 10.31
CA ILE A 223 4.33 13.81 9.49
C ILE A 223 4.06 13.47 8.02
N HIS A 224 3.88 12.19 7.72
CA HIS A 224 3.91 11.70 6.34
C HIS A 224 2.63 11.97 5.54
N TYR A 225 1.50 12.10 6.20
CA TYR A 225 0.27 12.51 5.56
C TYR A 225 0.25 14.01 5.22
N ARG A 226 0.97 14.83 6.00
CA ARG A 226 1.02 16.28 5.78
C ARG A 226 2.11 16.71 4.80
N ASN A 227 3.14 15.89 4.61
CA ASN A 227 4.25 16.20 3.69
C ASN A 227 4.16 15.44 2.34
N GLY A 228 3.10 14.66 2.12
CA GLY A 228 2.85 13.95 0.86
C GLY A 228 3.72 12.71 0.62
N VAL A 229 4.39 12.20 1.65
CA VAL A 229 5.12 10.91 1.58
C VAL A 229 4.15 9.75 1.45
N VAL A 230 2.99 9.82 2.12
CA VAL A 230 1.87 8.91 1.91
C VAL A 230 0.64 9.68 1.47
N ASP A 231 -0.16 9.06 0.62
CA ASP A 231 -1.31 9.71 0.00
C ASP A 231 -2.52 9.74 0.93
N ASN A 232 -2.84 8.62 1.56
CA ASN A 232 -4.04 8.50 2.39
C ASN A 232 -3.74 7.91 3.77
N LEU A 233 -4.68 8.13 4.69
CA LEU A 233 -4.73 7.51 6.00
C LEU A 233 -5.91 6.55 6.11
N ALA A 234 -5.72 5.46 6.85
CA ALA A 234 -6.77 4.58 7.29
C ALA A 234 -6.88 4.64 8.82
N GLU A 235 -8.09 4.66 9.34
CA GLU A 235 -8.33 4.59 10.78
C GLU A 235 -8.05 3.20 11.36
N THR A 236 -8.27 2.15 10.56
CA THR A 236 -7.99 0.74 10.89
C THR A 236 -7.42 0.00 9.69
N GLU A 237 -6.94 -1.23 9.90
CA GLU A 237 -6.47 -2.08 8.79
C GLU A 237 -7.62 -2.43 7.83
N GLU A 238 -8.85 -2.63 8.33
CA GLU A 238 -10.04 -2.88 7.51
C GLU A 238 -10.41 -1.65 6.66
N ASP A 239 -10.25 -0.45 7.21
CA ASP A 239 -10.43 0.79 6.44
C ASP A 239 -9.38 0.89 5.33
N ALA A 240 -8.13 0.48 5.59
CA ALA A 240 -7.11 0.41 4.55
C ALA A 240 -7.52 -0.56 3.43
N PHE A 241 -8.05 -1.74 3.77
CA PHE A 241 -8.53 -2.71 2.77
C PHE A 241 -9.68 -2.15 1.94
N ARG A 242 -10.63 -1.46 2.56
CA ARG A 242 -11.72 -0.77 1.86
C ARG A 242 -11.19 0.29 0.88
N GLN A 243 -10.24 1.11 1.31
CA GLN A 243 -9.65 2.15 0.46
C GLN A 243 -8.82 1.55 -0.69
N ILE A 244 -8.08 0.46 -0.46
CA ILE A 244 -7.34 -0.27 -1.52
C ILE A 244 -8.32 -0.79 -2.58
N ARG A 245 -9.43 -1.42 -2.19
CA ARG A 245 -10.47 -1.89 -3.11
C ARG A 245 -11.06 -0.74 -3.91
N GLN A 246 -11.40 0.37 -3.24
CA GLN A 246 -11.95 1.55 -3.89
C GLN A 246 -10.97 2.15 -4.89
N PHE A 247 -9.70 2.35 -4.52
CA PHE A 247 -8.66 2.86 -5.42
C PHE A 247 -8.51 1.99 -6.68
N LEU A 248 -8.40 0.68 -6.50
CA LEU A 248 -8.31 -0.28 -7.61
C LEU A 248 -9.52 -0.21 -8.55
N SER A 249 -10.70 0.10 -8.03
CA SER A 249 -11.93 0.10 -8.83
C SER A 249 -11.93 1.14 -9.97
N TYR A 250 -11.10 2.19 -9.87
CA TYR A 250 -11.01 3.23 -10.90
C TYR A 250 -9.99 2.90 -12.00
N LEU A 251 -9.04 2.02 -11.73
CA LEU A 251 -7.92 1.74 -12.63
C LEU A 251 -8.16 0.48 -13.48
N PRO A 252 -7.52 0.37 -14.66
CA PRO A 252 -7.44 -0.90 -15.38
C PRO A 252 -6.50 -1.88 -14.64
N SER A 253 -6.40 -3.12 -15.11
CA SER A 253 -5.44 -4.08 -14.54
C SER A 253 -4.00 -3.77 -14.95
N ASN A 254 -3.82 -3.11 -16.08
CA ASN A 254 -2.52 -2.73 -16.65
C ASN A 254 -2.71 -1.65 -17.73
N VAL A 255 -1.63 -1.06 -18.21
CA VAL A 255 -1.66 0.01 -19.21
C VAL A 255 -2.12 -0.42 -20.60
N TRP A 256 -2.28 -1.70 -20.88
CA TRP A 256 -2.82 -2.19 -22.16
C TRP A 256 -4.35 -2.38 -22.14
N GLU A 257 -4.98 -2.10 -21.00
CA GLU A 257 -6.44 -2.14 -20.82
C GLU A 257 -6.98 -0.74 -20.57
N GLN A 258 -8.25 -0.55 -20.86
CA GLN A 258 -8.96 0.70 -20.54
C GLN A 258 -9.68 0.57 -19.19
N PRO A 259 -9.81 1.66 -18.42
CA PRO A 259 -10.60 1.68 -17.21
C PRO A 259 -12.05 1.24 -17.47
N ALA A 260 -12.55 0.30 -16.69
CA ALA A 260 -13.89 -0.24 -16.90
C ALA A 260 -14.97 0.73 -16.41
N ARG A 261 -16.04 0.89 -17.19
CA ARG A 261 -17.26 1.56 -16.74
C ARG A 261 -17.94 0.68 -15.67
N ALA A 262 -18.25 1.27 -14.53
CA ALA A 262 -19.10 0.64 -13.52
C ALA A 262 -20.59 0.89 -13.84
N ALA A 263 -21.49 0.19 -13.14
CA ALA A 263 -22.90 0.55 -13.18
C ALA A 263 -23.07 1.98 -12.61
N PRO A 264 -23.79 2.88 -13.31
CA PRO A 264 -24.07 4.21 -12.76
C PRO A 264 -24.83 4.12 -11.43
N THR A 265 -24.50 4.97 -10.48
CA THR A 265 -25.16 5.00 -9.17
C THR A 265 -26.29 5.99 -9.09
N ASP A 266 -26.43 6.85 -10.11
CA ASP A 266 -27.50 7.86 -10.21
C ASP A 266 -27.85 8.20 -11.67
N ASP A 267 -28.81 9.13 -11.84
CA ASP A 267 -29.21 9.65 -13.16
C ASP A 267 -28.16 10.63 -13.66
N PRO A 268 -27.49 10.39 -14.79
CA PRO A 268 -26.50 11.31 -15.38
C PRO A 268 -27.11 12.68 -15.77
N ASN A 269 -28.43 12.77 -15.86
CA ASN A 269 -29.12 14.02 -16.16
C ASN A 269 -29.67 14.73 -14.92
N ARG A 270 -29.35 14.25 -13.72
CA ARG A 270 -29.78 14.90 -12.47
C ARG A 270 -29.32 16.36 -12.41
N ARG A 271 -30.13 17.19 -11.80
CA ARG A 271 -29.87 18.62 -11.60
C ARG A 271 -29.97 18.96 -10.14
N GLU A 272 -28.81 19.35 -9.57
CA GLU A 272 -28.72 19.67 -8.15
C GLU A 272 -29.01 21.15 -7.92
N GLU A 273 -30.18 21.46 -7.29
CA GLU A 273 -30.53 22.84 -6.94
C GLU A 273 -29.53 23.49 -5.99
N SER A 274 -28.84 22.71 -5.17
CA SER A 274 -27.78 23.18 -4.27
C SER A 274 -26.67 23.96 -5.01
N LEU A 275 -26.43 23.66 -6.27
CA LEU A 275 -25.42 24.34 -7.10
C LEU A 275 -25.79 25.81 -7.38
N LEU A 276 -27.08 26.19 -7.33
CA LEU A 276 -27.53 27.59 -7.52
C LEU A 276 -26.99 28.53 -6.44
N SER A 277 -26.64 28.00 -5.26
CA SER A 277 -26.12 28.76 -4.13
C SER A 277 -24.74 28.30 -3.65
N ALA A 278 -24.13 27.30 -4.30
CA ALA A 278 -22.87 26.70 -3.87
C ALA A 278 -21.71 27.72 -3.89
N VAL A 279 -21.70 28.63 -4.88
CA VAL A 279 -20.71 29.72 -4.98
C VAL A 279 -21.34 31.03 -4.51
N PRO A 280 -20.80 31.67 -3.44
CA PRO A 280 -21.32 32.94 -2.95
C PRO A 280 -21.19 34.06 -3.98
N LYS A 281 -22.23 34.94 -4.08
CA LYS A 281 -22.14 36.14 -4.92
C LYS A 281 -21.02 37.10 -4.48
N ASN A 282 -20.70 37.09 -3.19
CA ASN A 282 -19.55 37.82 -2.66
C ASN A 282 -18.25 37.05 -2.95
N ARG A 283 -17.49 37.49 -3.92
CA ARG A 283 -16.23 36.87 -4.39
C ARG A 283 -15.13 36.76 -3.31
N ARG A 284 -15.27 37.44 -2.18
CA ARG A 284 -14.32 37.32 -1.04
C ARG A 284 -14.65 36.15 -0.10
N ARG A 285 -15.79 35.50 -0.28
CA ARG A 285 -16.16 34.33 0.53
C ARG A 285 -15.75 33.04 -0.15
N PRO A 286 -15.02 32.16 0.56
CA PRO A 286 -14.71 30.82 0.03
C PRO A 286 -16.00 29.97 -0.04
N TYR A 287 -15.95 28.92 -0.85
CA TYR A 287 -17.02 27.93 -1.00
C TYR A 287 -16.45 26.51 -0.82
N LYS A 288 -17.33 25.57 -0.51
CA LYS A 288 -16.96 24.17 -0.25
C LYS A 288 -16.90 23.41 -1.59
N VAL A 289 -15.71 23.33 -2.20
CA VAL A 289 -15.55 22.67 -3.51
C VAL A 289 -15.98 21.20 -3.47
N ARG A 290 -15.72 20.45 -2.37
CA ARG A 290 -16.12 19.04 -2.24
C ARG A 290 -17.65 18.83 -2.31
N GLN A 291 -18.45 19.82 -1.93
CA GLN A 291 -19.91 19.79 -2.12
C GLN A 291 -20.27 19.91 -3.62
N ILE A 292 -19.55 20.74 -4.35
CA ILE A 292 -19.73 20.86 -5.82
C ILE A 292 -19.33 19.55 -6.49
N LEU A 293 -18.20 18.94 -6.11
CA LEU A 293 -17.78 17.65 -6.65
C LEU A 293 -18.84 16.57 -6.39
N GLY A 294 -19.39 16.47 -5.16
CA GLY A 294 -20.45 15.51 -4.85
C GLY A 294 -21.76 15.75 -5.61
N ALA A 295 -22.04 16.99 -6.02
CA ALA A 295 -23.20 17.33 -6.82
C ALA A 295 -23.04 17.02 -8.32
N VAL A 296 -21.81 16.94 -8.81
CA VAL A 296 -21.51 16.72 -10.26
C VAL A 296 -21.13 15.28 -10.56
N LEU A 297 -20.34 14.66 -9.68
CA LEU A 297 -19.88 13.26 -9.84
C LEU A 297 -21.00 12.30 -9.43
N ASP A 298 -20.95 11.08 -9.91
CA ASP A 298 -21.85 10.00 -9.47
C ASP A 298 -21.83 9.90 -7.95
N THR A 299 -23.00 9.67 -7.37
CA THR A 299 -23.19 9.64 -5.91
C THR A 299 -22.19 8.70 -5.23
N ASP A 300 -21.53 9.21 -4.18
CA ASP A 300 -20.52 8.52 -3.38
C ASP A 300 -19.30 7.97 -4.17
N SER A 301 -19.09 8.44 -5.40
CA SER A 301 -17.98 7.99 -6.23
C SER A 301 -16.67 8.75 -6.01
N PHE A 302 -16.65 9.85 -5.28
CA PHE A 302 -15.42 10.63 -5.13
C PHE A 302 -14.47 10.00 -4.10
N PHE A 303 -13.26 9.67 -4.55
CA PHE A 303 -12.16 9.16 -3.74
C PHE A 303 -11.02 10.18 -3.76
N GLU A 304 -10.88 10.95 -2.70
CA GLU A 304 -9.84 11.97 -2.59
C GLU A 304 -8.48 11.34 -2.28
N ILE A 305 -7.43 11.83 -2.95
CA ILE A 305 -6.04 11.40 -2.80
C ILE A 305 -5.23 12.56 -2.24
N GLY A 306 -4.45 12.33 -1.18
CA GLY A 306 -3.54 13.31 -0.60
C GLY A 306 -4.27 14.50 0.04
N ALA A 307 -5.41 14.30 0.70
CA ALA A 307 -6.18 15.40 1.30
C ALA A 307 -5.41 16.17 2.41
N GLY A 308 -4.39 15.56 3.03
CA GLY A 308 -3.56 16.18 4.06
C GLY A 308 -2.45 17.08 3.51
N TRP A 309 -2.07 16.95 2.26
CA TRP A 309 -0.96 17.64 1.62
C TRP A 309 -1.41 18.50 0.44
N GLY A 310 -0.75 19.63 0.21
CA GLY A 310 -1.10 20.53 -0.89
C GLY A 310 -2.58 20.93 -0.89
N GLN A 311 -3.14 21.30 0.25
CA GLN A 311 -4.57 21.40 0.53
C GLN A 311 -5.32 22.42 -0.33
N SER A 312 -4.61 23.37 -0.97
CA SER A 312 -5.21 24.29 -1.94
C SER A 312 -5.66 23.60 -3.23
N LEU A 313 -5.22 22.38 -3.45
CA LEU A 313 -5.60 21.51 -4.56
C LEU A 313 -6.28 20.24 -4.03
N VAL A 314 -7.46 19.95 -4.51
CA VAL A 314 -8.17 18.69 -4.36
C VAL A 314 -7.87 17.84 -5.59
N ALA A 315 -7.40 16.62 -5.37
CA ALA A 315 -7.16 15.63 -6.42
C ALA A 315 -7.76 14.29 -6.00
N GLY A 316 -8.27 13.53 -6.94
CA GLY A 316 -8.84 12.22 -6.63
C GLY A 316 -9.57 11.63 -7.82
N PHE A 317 -10.08 10.44 -7.65
CA PHE A 317 -10.90 9.77 -8.65
C PHE A 317 -12.39 9.96 -8.38
N GLY A 318 -13.18 9.97 -9.43
CA GLY A 318 -14.63 9.97 -9.38
C GLY A 318 -15.22 9.19 -10.54
N ARG A 319 -16.53 9.22 -10.66
CA ARG A 319 -17.24 8.65 -11.81
C ARG A 319 -18.20 9.64 -12.39
N LEU A 320 -18.40 9.56 -13.71
CA LEU A 320 -19.43 10.27 -14.46
C LEU A 320 -20.15 9.22 -15.32
N ASP A 321 -21.40 8.97 -15.03
CA ASP A 321 -22.21 7.93 -15.68
C ASP A 321 -21.48 6.55 -15.62
N GLY A 322 -20.86 6.24 -14.49
CA GLY A 322 -20.08 5.04 -14.24
C GLY A 322 -18.65 5.05 -14.81
N PHE A 323 -18.30 5.98 -15.71
CA PHE A 323 -16.94 6.07 -16.25
C PHE A 323 -15.98 6.68 -15.22
N PRO A 324 -14.86 6.01 -14.90
CA PRO A 324 -13.88 6.57 -13.98
C PRO A 324 -13.16 7.77 -14.60
N VAL A 325 -12.99 8.81 -13.82
CA VAL A 325 -12.31 10.05 -14.20
C VAL A 325 -11.38 10.52 -13.10
N GLY A 326 -10.26 11.12 -13.48
CA GLY A 326 -9.45 11.95 -12.61
C GLY A 326 -10.16 13.29 -12.36
N VAL A 327 -10.17 13.74 -11.11
CA VAL A 327 -10.80 14.97 -10.68
C VAL A 327 -9.76 15.88 -10.06
N ILE A 328 -9.67 17.11 -10.56
CA ILE A 328 -8.80 18.16 -10.04
C ILE A 328 -9.67 19.37 -9.73
N ALA A 329 -9.50 19.96 -8.55
CA ALA A 329 -10.23 21.15 -8.16
C ALA A 329 -9.41 22.06 -7.25
N ASN A 330 -9.64 23.38 -7.30
CA ASN A 330 -9.03 24.31 -6.34
C ASN A 330 -9.92 24.42 -5.10
N ASP A 331 -9.30 24.39 -3.91
CA ASP A 331 -10.00 24.61 -2.64
C ASP A 331 -9.76 26.04 -2.14
N PRO A 332 -10.76 26.94 -2.24
CA PRO A 332 -10.58 28.33 -1.87
C PRO A 332 -10.44 28.58 -0.36
N TYR A 333 -10.64 27.56 0.49
CA TYR A 333 -10.36 27.67 1.91
C TYR A 333 -8.85 27.73 2.22
N PHE A 334 -8.00 27.22 1.30
CA PHE A 334 -6.57 27.23 1.44
C PHE A 334 -5.95 28.15 0.39
N TYR A 335 -5.32 29.22 0.83
CA TYR A 335 -4.66 30.22 -0.04
C TYR A 335 -5.57 30.77 -1.14
N GLY A 336 -6.87 30.82 -0.89
CA GLY A 336 -7.87 31.26 -1.90
C GLY A 336 -7.99 30.36 -3.11
N GLY A 337 -7.49 29.13 -3.06
CA GLY A 337 -7.41 28.20 -4.20
C GLY A 337 -6.16 28.41 -5.07
N GLY A 338 -5.19 29.24 -4.60
CA GLY A 338 -3.92 29.46 -5.31
C GLY A 338 -3.07 28.20 -5.39
N LEU A 339 -2.36 28.03 -6.48
CA LEU A 339 -1.48 26.89 -6.67
C LEU A 339 -0.18 27.11 -5.91
N THR A 340 0.02 26.33 -4.82
CA THR A 340 1.26 26.32 -4.03
C THR A 340 2.27 25.35 -4.64
N ALA A 341 3.54 25.34 -4.16
CA ALA A 341 4.52 24.34 -4.58
C ALA A 341 4.00 22.92 -4.33
N ASP A 342 3.54 22.63 -3.10
CA ASP A 342 2.95 21.31 -2.76
C ASP A 342 1.73 20.97 -3.62
N GLY A 343 0.86 21.95 -3.88
CA GLY A 343 -0.29 21.77 -4.77
C GLY A 343 0.13 21.46 -6.21
N SER A 344 1.20 22.08 -6.70
CA SER A 344 1.74 21.82 -8.04
C SER A 344 2.34 20.42 -8.16
N GLU A 345 3.12 19.99 -7.16
CA GLU A 345 3.69 18.64 -7.12
C GLU A 345 2.61 17.57 -7.01
N LYS A 346 1.60 17.79 -6.15
CA LYS A 346 0.43 16.91 -6.05
C LYS A 346 -0.32 16.80 -7.38
N MET A 347 -0.52 17.93 -8.06
CA MET A 347 -1.17 17.97 -9.38
C MET A 347 -0.38 17.18 -10.42
N ALA A 348 0.94 17.39 -10.49
CA ALA A 348 1.81 16.69 -11.43
C ALA A 348 1.75 15.17 -11.21
N ARG A 349 1.95 14.70 -9.98
CA ARG A 349 1.85 13.27 -9.62
C ARG A 349 0.50 12.67 -9.97
N PHE A 350 -0.58 13.41 -9.74
CA PHE A 350 -1.93 12.94 -10.03
C PHE A 350 -2.22 12.88 -11.53
N ILE A 351 -1.75 13.86 -12.32
CA ILE A 351 -1.87 13.84 -13.77
C ILE A 351 -1.07 12.68 -14.37
N ASP A 352 0.16 12.46 -13.91
CA ASP A 352 1.00 11.32 -14.34
C ASP A 352 0.30 9.98 -14.07
N LEU A 353 -0.35 9.85 -12.90
CA LEU A 353 -1.15 8.66 -12.56
C LEU A 353 -2.33 8.47 -13.53
N CYS A 354 -3.06 9.54 -13.85
CA CYS A 354 -4.17 9.50 -14.78
C CYS A 354 -3.70 9.16 -16.20
N ASP A 355 -2.61 9.78 -16.66
CA ASP A 355 -2.04 9.54 -17.99
C ASP A 355 -1.56 8.09 -18.13
N THR A 356 -0.82 7.59 -17.14
CA THR A 356 -0.34 6.20 -17.11
C THR A 356 -1.47 5.19 -17.29
N PHE A 357 -2.62 5.40 -16.66
CA PHE A 357 -3.74 4.45 -16.67
C PHE A 357 -4.95 4.89 -17.51
N HIS A 358 -4.75 5.85 -18.41
CA HIS A 358 -5.75 6.29 -19.40
C HIS A 358 -7.06 6.84 -18.82
N LEU A 359 -6.96 7.52 -17.66
CA LEU A 359 -8.12 8.20 -17.08
C LEU A 359 -8.25 9.63 -17.61
N PRO A 360 -9.39 10.00 -18.18
CA PRO A 360 -9.65 11.39 -18.53
C PRO A 360 -9.73 12.26 -17.27
N CYS A 361 -9.17 13.47 -17.31
CA CYS A 361 -9.19 14.40 -16.19
C CYS A 361 -10.27 15.47 -16.37
N VAL A 362 -11.05 15.69 -15.32
CA VAL A 362 -12.02 16.77 -15.18
C VAL A 362 -11.48 17.81 -14.20
N ASN A 363 -11.30 19.04 -14.68
CA ASN A 363 -10.76 20.12 -13.87
C ASN A 363 -11.83 21.15 -13.51
N PHE A 364 -12.09 21.30 -12.21
CA PHE A 364 -12.96 22.34 -11.64
C PHE A 364 -12.12 23.56 -11.28
N LEU A 365 -11.86 24.38 -12.28
CA LEU A 365 -10.94 25.50 -12.18
C LEU A 365 -11.58 26.70 -11.45
N ALA A 366 -10.99 27.07 -10.32
CA ALA A 366 -11.32 28.31 -9.60
C ALA A 366 -10.04 28.89 -8.97
N GLN A 367 -9.05 29.10 -9.81
CA GLN A 367 -7.74 29.57 -9.41
C GLN A 367 -7.69 31.10 -9.49
N PRO A 368 -7.36 31.80 -8.38
CA PRO A 368 -6.98 33.19 -8.47
C PRO A 368 -5.65 33.29 -9.23
N ALA A 369 -5.45 34.39 -9.92
CA ALA A 369 -4.27 34.60 -10.75
C ALA A 369 -2.95 34.44 -9.96
#